data_72f1b95e40f9bf5dd3d11f1c4789dda3
#
_entry.id   72f1b95e40f9bf5dd3d11f1c4789dda3
#
_cell.length_a   1.000
_cell.length_b   1.000
_cell.length_c   1.000
_cell.angle_alpha   90.00
_cell.angle_beta   90.00
_cell.angle_gamma   90.00
#
_symmetry.space_group_name_H-M   'P 1'
#
loop_
_entity.id
_entity.type
_entity.pdbx_description
1 polymer ?
#
loop_
_entity_poly.entity_id
_entity_poly.type
_entity_poly.pdbx_seq_one_letter_code
_entity_poly.pdbx_strand_id
1 'polypeptide(L)'
;MTEQKENTTSKIIEEKETSSLKLILALGIAGLISGIILVGTYIYTDPLIKANKAAATQRAIFKVLQGCDSFTTLVLENNKLLEKVNDSDNQDTNDKDELVVYAGYNTSKELIGFAIPGSEPGFQDIIGTIFGYDGSKKVIIGFEVLESKETPGLGDKIFKDVDFQTNFTSLAIEPEIVPVKKGEKSRANEVETIAGATISSKAVVRLLNKTMAIWQQTIDDYIKENNLKVASNDE
;
A
#
# COMPACT_ATOMS: atom_id res chain seq x y z
N MET A 1 -30.75 82.42 15.06
CA MET A 1 -29.39 81.97 14.73
C MET A 1 -28.87 81.23 15.94
N THR A 2 -29.02 79.90 15.97
CA THR A 2 -28.63 79.09 17.11
C THR A 2 -27.73 77.95 16.51
N GLU A 3 -26.45 78.05 16.80
CA GLU A 3 -25.45 77.02 16.43
C GLU A 3 -25.67 75.78 17.26
N GLN A 4 -25.99 74.68 16.63
CA GLN A 4 -25.90 73.32 17.20
C GLN A 4 -24.46 72.88 17.21
N LYS A 5 -23.86 72.77 18.39
CA LYS A 5 -22.59 72.03 18.56
C LYS A 5 -22.88 70.56 18.52
N GLU A 6 -22.45 69.92 17.43
CA GLU A 6 -22.42 68.46 17.29
C GLU A 6 -21.27 67.91 18.13
N ASN A 7 -21.64 67.28 19.25
CA ASN A 7 -20.71 66.66 20.17
C ASN A 7 -20.44 65.20 19.73
N THR A 8 -19.50 65.01 18.80
CA THR A 8 -19.07 63.71 18.38
C THR A 8 -18.13 63.16 19.43
N THR A 9 -18.65 62.36 20.34
CA THR A 9 -17.87 61.61 21.31
C THR A 9 -17.23 60.42 20.58
N SER A 10 -16.03 60.63 20.09
CA SER A 10 -15.16 59.51 19.60
C SER A 10 -14.77 58.66 20.80
N LYS A 11 -15.42 57.50 20.90
CA LYS A 11 -15.10 56.47 21.88
C LYS A 11 -13.75 55.89 21.49
N ILE A 12 -12.69 56.39 22.06
CA ILE A 12 -11.35 55.82 21.96
C ILE A 12 -11.43 54.45 22.64
N ILE A 13 -11.40 53.38 21.83
CA ILE A 13 -11.23 52.02 22.34
C ILE A 13 -9.77 51.97 22.82
N GLU A 14 -9.58 52.05 24.13
CA GLU A 14 -8.31 51.83 24.78
C GLU A 14 -7.88 50.38 24.49
N GLU A 15 -7.06 50.16 23.46
CA GLU A 15 -6.42 48.88 23.20
C GLU A 15 -5.52 48.56 24.40
N LYS A 16 -6.02 47.71 25.28
CA LYS A 16 -5.28 47.24 26.46
C LYS A 16 -4.08 46.46 25.96
N GLU A 17 -2.90 47.07 25.99
CA GLU A 17 -1.64 46.39 25.62
C GLU A 17 -1.50 45.10 26.44
N THR A 18 -1.68 43.96 25.79
CA THR A 18 -1.47 42.65 26.41
C THR A 18 0.03 42.44 26.59
N SER A 19 0.44 42.26 27.85
CA SER A 19 1.85 41.99 28.17
C SER A 19 2.39 40.84 27.30
N SER A 20 3.52 41.04 26.63
CA SER A 20 4.20 40.05 25.77
C SER A 20 4.36 38.73 26.50
N LEU A 21 4.61 38.71 27.78
CA LEU A 21 4.70 37.51 28.61
C LEU A 21 3.39 36.69 28.64
N LYS A 22 2.23 37.37 28.72
CA LYS A 22 0.92 36.70 28.71
C LYS A 22 0.64 36.03 27.33
N LEU A 23 1.06 36.68 26.24
CA LEU A 23 0.93 36.13 24.89
C LEU A 23 1.81 34.90 24.70
N ILE A 24 3.07 34.97 25.17
CA ILE A 24 4.00 33.82 25.12
C ILE A 24 3.45 32.66 25.95
N LEU A 25 2.96 32.93 27.15
CA LEU A 25 2.40 31.91 28.03
C LEU A 25 1.13 31.29 27.43
N ALA A 26 0.23 32.08 26.87
CA ALA A 26 -1.00 31.61 26.24
C ALA A 26 -0.68 30.70 25.02
N LEU A 27 0.29 31.13 24.18
CA LEU A 27 0.74 30.34 23.03
C LEU A 27 1.41 29.04 23.46
N GLY A 28 2.26 29.08 24.51
CA GLY A 28 2.92 27.92 25.07
C GLY A 28 1.94 26.89 25.63
N ILE A 29 0.92 27.35 26.41
CA ILE A 29 -0.13 26.47 26.94
C ILE A 29 -0.98 25.88 25.81
N ALA A 30 -1.37 26.68 24.83
CA ALA A 30 -2.13 26.19 23.66
C ALA A 30 -1.34 25.13 22.88
N GLY A 31 -0.04 25.36 22.64
CA GLY A 31 0.85 24.40 21.99
C GLY A 31 1.00 23.11 22.80
N LEU A 32 1.16 23.20 24.12
CA LEU A 32 1.27 22.06 25.01
C LEU A 32 -0.01 21.20 25.01
N ILE A 33 -1.18 21.83 25.13
CA ILE A 33 -2.47 21.12 25.08
C ILE A 33 -2.65 20.45 23.71
N SER A 34 -2.38 21.15 22.61
CA SER A 34 -2.47 20.60 21.27
C SER A 34 -1.52 19.40 21.08
N GLY A 35 -0.29 19.50 21.59
CA GLY A 35 0.69 18.41 21.56
C GLY A 35 0.22 17.17 22.33
N ILE A 36 -0.32 17.35 23.53
CA ILE A 36 -0.85 16.25 24.35
C ILE A 36 -2.02 15.56 23.63
N ILE A 37 -2.95 16.32 23.07
CA ILE A 37 -4.10 15.76 22.33
C ILE A 37 -3.62 14.97 21.13
N LEU A 38 -2.68 15.51 20.35
CA LEU A 38 -2.13 14.86 19.15
C LEU A 38 -1.44 13.55 19.50
N VAL A 39 -0.51 13.57 20.46
CA VAL A 39 0.23 12.37 20.88
C VAL A 39 -0.71 11.34 21.52
N GLY A 40 -1.64 11.76 22.37
CA GLY A 40 -2.63 10.86 22.97
C GLY A 40 -3.50 10.16 21.92
N THR A 41 -3.98 10.91 20.93
CA THR A 41 -4.75 10.36 19.82
C THR A 41 -3.91 9.37 19.01
N TYR A 42 -2.65 9.72 18.71
CA TYR A 42 -1.73 8.84 17.97
C TYR A 42 -1.51 7.51 18.69
N ILE A 43 -1.15 7.54 19.98
CA ILE A 43 -0.90 6.33 20.78
C ILE A 43 -2.16 5.44 20.83
N TYR A 44 -3.35 6.04 20.92
CA TYR A 44 -4.60 5.27 20.94
C TYR A 44 -4.96 4.67 19.58
N THR A 45 -4.72 5.39 18.47
CA THR A 45 -5.10 4.94 17.12
C THR A 45 -4.08 4.02 16.46
N ASP A 46 -2.79 4.12 16.78
CA ASP A 46 -1.71 3.33 16.15
C ASP A 46 -1.96 1.81 16.21
N PRO A 47 -2.31 1.19 17.36
CA PRO A 47 -2.58 -0.25 17.40
C PRO A 47 -3.81 -0.64 16.56
N LEU A 48 -4.82 0.21 16.47
CA LEU A 48 -6.00 -0.04 15.63
C LEU A 48 -5.64 0.02 14.13
N ILE A 49 -4.80 0.98 13.75
CA ILE A 49 -4.30 1.11 12.37
C ILE A 49 -3.49 -0.13 11.99
N LYS A 50 -2.57 -0.56 12.86
CA LYS A 50 -1.75 -1.77 12.65
C LYS A 50 -2.63 -3.01 12.49
N ALA A 51 -3.58 -3.23 13.38
CA ALA A 51 -4.52 -4.37 13.31
C ALA A 51 -5.35 -4.35 12.01
N ASN A 52 -5.86 -3.19 11.61
CA ASN A 52 -6.62 -3.05 10.38
C ASN A 52 -5.75 -3.30 9.13
N LYS A 53 -4.51 -2.82 9.10
CA LYS A 53 -3.55 -3.09 8.01
C LYS A 53 -3.24 -4.59 7.92
N ALA A 54 -2.95 -5.26 9.03
CA ALA A 54 -2.71 -6.70 9.06
C ALA A 54 -3.91 -7.49 8.53
N ALA A 55 -5.12 -7.15 8.98
CA ALA A 55 -6.35 -7.80 8.50
C ALA A 55 -6.62 -7.50 7.01
N ALA A 56 -6.28 -6.32 6.52
CA ALA A 56 -6.40 -5.98 5.09
C ALA A 56 -5.39 -6.79 4.25
N THR A 57 -4.14 -6.89 4.69
CA THR A 57 -3.10 -7.70 4.03
C THR A 57 -3.51 -9.17 3.99
N GLN A 58 -3.99 -9.73 5.10
CA GLN A 58 -4.45 -11.12 5.13
C GLN A 58 -5.58 -11.38 4.14
N ARG A 59 -6.60 -10.52 4.09
CA ARG A 59 -7.69 -10.64 3.09
C ARG A 59 -7.18 -10.53 1.66
N ALA A 60 -6.22 -9.64 1.42
CA ALA A 60 -5.64 -9.44 0.10
C ALA A 60 -4.81 -10.66 -0.35
N ILE A 61 -4.08 -11.33 0.57
CA ILE A 61 -3.36 -12.58 0.27
C ILE A 61 -4.34 -13.63 -0.29
N PHE A 62 -5.45 -13.88 0.41
CA PHE A 62 -6.46 -14.84 -0.06
C PHE A 62 -7.15 -14.41 -1.35
N LYS A 63 -7.23 -13.11 -1.62
CA LYS A 63 -7.82 -12.58 -2.85
C LYS A 63 -6.91 -12.75 -4.06
N VAL A 64 -5.60 -12.52 -3.90
CA VAL A 64 -4.62 -12.62 -5.01
C VAL A 64 -4.14 -14.05 -5.25
N LEU A 65 -4.27 -14.94 -4.25
CA LEU A 65 -3.99 -16.37 -4.35
C LEU A 65 -5.31 -17.15 -4.23
N GLN A 66 -6.06 -17.23 -5.33
CA GLN A 66 -7.34 -17.94 -5.34
C GLN A 66 -7.14 -19.43 -5.02
N GLY A 67 -7.99 -19.95 -4.14
CA GLY A 67 -7.88 -21.33 -3.63
C GLY A 67 -6.86 -21.53 -2.51
N CYS A 68 -6.25 -20.46 -2.02
CA CYS A 68 -5.36 -20.48 -0.86
C CYS A 68 -6.19 -20.72 0.43
N ASP A 69 -5.78 -21.70 1.23
CA ASP A 69 -6.38 -22.03 2.53
C ASP A 69 -5.51 -21.54 3.69
N SER A 70 -4.21 -21.57 3.51
CA SER A 70 -3.22 -21.12 4.51
C SER A 70 -2.02 -20.49 3.86
N PHE A 71 -1.30 -19.64 4.59
CA PHE A 71 -0.06 -19.06 4.10
C PHE A 71 1.02 -19.03 5.20
N THR A 72 2.28 -19.05 4.77
CA THR A 72 3.46 -18.88 5.61
C THR A 72 4.14 -17.58 5.24
N THR A 73 4.56 -16.82 6.24
CA THR A 73 5.34 -15.60 6.05
C THR A 73 6.81 -15.95 5.88
N LEU A 74 7.41 -15.50 4.80
CA LEU A 74 8.82 -15.68 4.48
C LEU A 74 9.52 -14.33 4.49
N VAL A 75 10.73 -14.31 5.03
CA VAL A 75 11.60 -13.14 5.12
C VAL A 75 12.83 -13.37 4.27
N LEU A 76 13.29 -12.33 3.59
CA LEU A 76 14.51 -12.37 2.82
C LEU A 76 15.71 -12.06 3.70
N GLU A 77 16.50 -13.06 4.04
CA GLU A 77 17.77 -12.93 4.75
C GLU A 77 18.91 -13.55 3.96
N ASN A 78 20.00 -12.80 3.78
CA ASN A 78 21.20 -13.28 3.06
C ASN A 78 20.90 -13.91 1.69
N ASN A 79 19.97 -13.32 0.91
CA ASN A 79 19.50 -13.83 -0.38
C ASN A 79 18.76 -15.18 -0.30
N LYS A 80 18.25 -15.57 0.87
CA LYS A 80 17.43 -16.78 1.05
C LYS A 80 16.12 -16.43 1.72
N LEU A 81 15.08 -17.18 1.36
CA LEU A 81 13.77 -17.12 2.01
C LEU A 81 13.75 -18.04 3.22
N LEU A 82 13.53 -17.48 4.39
CA LEU A 82 13.39 -18.18 5.65
C LEU A 82 11.98 -18.00 6.20
N GLU A 83 11.42 -19.05 6.79
CA GLU A 83 10.13 -18.94 7.46
C GLU A 83 10.24 -18.05 8.70
N LYS A 84 9.39 -17.03 8.79
CA LYS A 84 9.27 -16.23 10.00
C LYS A 84 8.56 -17.05 11.06
N VAL A 85 9.31 -17.53 12.06
CA VAL A 85 8.71 -18.16 13.23
C VAL A 85 7.96 -17.08 13.99
N ASN A 86 6.63 -17.20 14.05
CA ASN A 86 5.78 -16.31 14.84
C ASN A 86 6.05 -16.57 16.33
N ASP A 87 7.04 -15.91 16.90
CA ASP A 87 7.10 -15.75 18.34
C ASP A 87 5.92 -14.87 18.75
N SER A 88 5.02 -15.46 19.52
CA SER A 88 3.72 -14.92 19.89
C SER A 88 3.75 -13.61 20.69
N ASP A 89 4.92 -13.09 21.01
CA ASP A 89 5.14 -11.89 21.83
C ASP A 89 5.61 -10.64 21.07
N ASN A 90 6.00 -10.76 19.80
CA ASN A 90 6.45 -9.61 19.00
C ASN A 90 5.52 -9.38 17.80
N GLN A 91 4.36 -8.76 18.03
CA GLN A 91 3.46 -8.24 16.98
C GLN A 91 4.01 -6.95 16.31
N ASP A 92 5.24 -6.54 16.58
CA ASP A 92 5.88 -5.42 15.91
C ASP A 92 6.55 -5.87 14.59
N THR A 93 5.73 -6.32 13.62
CA THR A 93 6.18 -6.59 12.24
C THR A 93 6.36 -5.30 11.42
N ASN A 94 6.73 -4.21 12.05
CA ASN A 94 7.04 -2.92 11.42
C ASN A 94 8.53 -2.59 11.43
N ASP A 95 9.41 -3.58 11.25
CA ASP A 95 10.73 -3.25 10.73
C ASP A 95 10.53 -2.87 9.26
N LYS A 96 10.55 -1.56 9.00
CA LYS A 96 10.30 -0.96 7.68
C LYS A 96 11.30 -1.41 6.61
N ASP A 97 12.30 -2.15 7.00
CA ASP A 97 13.39 -2.62 6.14
C ASP A 97 13.33 -4.14 5.87
N GLU A 98 12.39 -4.88 6.47
CA GLU A 98 12.28 -6.32 6.28
C GLU A 98 11.52 -6.64 5.00
N LEU A 99 12.19 -7.27 4.04
CA LEU A 99 11.57 -7.74 2.80
C LEU A 99 10.81 -9.04 3.06
N VAL A 100 9.48 -9.00 2.96
CA VAL A 100 8.57 -10.10 3.31
C VAL A 100 7.77 -10.53 2.09
N VAL A 101 7.56 -11.85 1.97
CA VAL A 101 6.66 -12.47 0.98
C VAL A 101 5.84 -13.57 1.65
N TYR A 102 4.66 -13.85 1.13
CA TYR A 102 3.75 -14.83 1.71
C TYR A 102 3.59 -16.03 0.74
N ALA A 103 4.01 -17.22 1.16
CA ALA A 103 3.79 -18.45 0.41
C ALA A 103 2.40 -19.01 0.74
N GLY A 104 1.53 -19.14 -0.25
CA GLY A 104 0.16 -19.60 -0.08
C GLY A 104 -0.01 -21.07 -0.48
N TYR A 105 -0.76 -21.82 0.33
CA TYR A 105 -0.97 -23.26 0.15
C TYR A 105 -2.45 -23.59 0.11
N ASN A 106 -2.81 -24.62 -0.68
CA ASN A 106 -4.14 -25.18 -0.71
C ASN A 106 -4.39 -26.16 0.48
N THR A 107 -5.60 -26.69 0.59
CA THR A 107 -5.98 -27.70 1.60
C THR A 107 -5.12 -28.96 1.56
N SER A 108 -4.55 -29.32 0.42
CA SER A 108 -3.63 -30.45 0.23
C SER A 108 -2.17 -30.11 0.58
N LYS A 109 -1.90 -28.90 1.07
CA LYS A 109 -0.56 -28.34 1.34
C LYS A 109 0.34 -28.22 0.09
N GLU A 110 -0.26 -28.07 -1.07
CA GLU A 110 0.47 -27.76 -2.29
C GLU A 110 0.57 -26.24 -2.46
N LEU A 111 1.71 -25.78 -2.94
CA LEU A 111 1.98 -24.37 -3.16
C LEU A 111 1.10 -23.84 -4.31
N ILE A 112 0.28 -22.83 -4.06
CA ILE A 112 -0.48 -22.11 -5.09
C ILE A 112 0.39 -21.04 -5.73
N GLY A 113 1.16 -20.31 -4.90
CA GLY A 113 2.00 -19.20 -5.34
C GLY A 113 2.43 -18.34 -4.18
N PHE A 114 2.94 -17.17 -4.52
CA PHE A 114 3.46 -16.21 -3.56
C PHE A 114 2.68 -14.90 -3.65
N ALA A 115 2.21 -14.38 -2.52
CA ALA A 115 1.66 -13.04 -2.45
C ALA A 115 2.80 -12.07 -2.06
N ILE A 116 3.10 -11.13 -2.96
CA ILE A 116 4.27 -10.25 -2.86
C ILE A 116 3.79 -8.82 -2.69
N PRO A 117 4.07 -8.16 -1.55
CA PRO A 117 3.80 -6.75 -1.38
C PRO A 117 4.81 -5.90 -2.16
N GLY A 118 4.33 -4.77 -2.65
CA GLY A 118 5.19 -3.79 -3.33
C GLY A 118 4.61 -2.39 -3.23
N SER A 119 5.45 -1.39 -3.42
CA SER A 119 5.03 0.01 -3.43
C SER A 119 5.82 0.82 -4.46
N GLU A 120 5.15 1.78 -5.10
CA GLU A 120 5.77 2.68 -6.08
C GLU A 120 5.07 4.04 -6.06
N PRO A 121 5.78 5.15 -6.27
CA PRO A 121 5.16 6.45 -6.46
C PRO A 121 4.20 6.44 -7.66
N GLY A 122 2.93 6.78 -7.40
CA GLY A 122 1.87 6.98 -8.38
C GLY A 122 1.89 8.38 -8.99
N PHE A 123 0.70 8.93 -9.22
CA PHE A 123 0.54 10.31 -9.66
C PHE A 123 0.51 11.28 -8.47
N GLN A 124 -0.24 10.99 -7.43
CA GLN A 124 -0.44 11.89 -6.29
C GLN A 124 0.34 11.43 -5.06
N ASP A 125 0.38 10.12 -4.79
CA ASP A 125 1.04 9.55 -3.60
C ASP A 125 1.56 8.15 -3.94
N ILE A 126 2.13 7.49 -2.94
CA ILE A 126 2.60 6.10 -3.04
C ILE A 126 1.39 5.17 -3.21
N ILE A 127 1.49 4.26 -4.17
CA ILE A 127 0.55 3.15 -4.36
C ILE A 127 1.17 1.92 -3.71
N GLY A 128 0.54 1.42 -2.64
CA GLY A 128 0.89 0.16 -1.98
C GLY A 128 -0.01 -0.97 -2.49
N THR A 129 0.59 -2.07 -2.90
CA THR A 129 -0.12 -3.20 -3.51
C THR A 129 0.34 -4.53 -2.94
N ILE A 130 -0.41 -5.58 -3.23
CA ILE A 130 0.02 -6.96 -3.12
C ILE A 130 -0.42 -7.69 -4.40
N PHE A 131 0.41 -8.57 -4.92
CA PHE A 131 0.07 -9.36 -6.09
C PHE A 131 0.43 -10.82 -5.91
N GLY A 132 -0.36 -11.71 -6.50
CA GLY A 132 -0.10 -13.14 -6.52
C GLY A 132 0.82 -13.51 -7.67
N TYR A 133 1.84 -14.32 -7.42
CA TYR A 133 2.81 -14.81 -8.39
C TYR A 133 2.88 -16.33 -8.37
N ASP A 134 2.63 -16.95 -9.51
CA ASP A 134 2.86 -18.38 -9.74
C ASP A 134 4.29 -18.56 -10.29
N GLY A 135 5.20 -19.03 -9.42
CA GLY A 135 6.60 -19.24 -9.78
C GLY A 135 6.83 -20.38 -10.79
N SER A 136 5.90 -21.33 -10.91
CA SER A 136 6.01 -22.42 -11.87
C SER A 136 5.67 -22.00 -13.30
N LYS A 137 4.64 -21.15 -13.44
CA LYS A 137 4.18 -20.63 -14.74
C LYS A 137 4.84 -19.29 -15.08
N LYS A 138 5.53 -18.66 -14.13
CA LYS A 138 6.12 -17.31 -14.22
C LYS A 138 5.12 -16.24 -14.63
N VAL A 139 3.94 -16.27 -13.99
CA VAL A 139 2.85 -15.33 -14.24
C VAL A 139 2.35 -14.72 -12.96
N ILE A 140 1.87 -13.48 -13.06
CA ILE A 140 1.07 -12.85 -12.01
C ILE A 140 -0.36 -13.38 -12.16
N ILE A 141 -0.94 -13.84 -11.05
CA ILE A 141 -2.27 -14.50 -11.00
C ILE A 141 -3.32 -13.69 -10.25
N GLY A 142 -2.95 -12.56 -9.68
CA GLY A 142 -3.86 -11.68 -8.96
C GLY A 142 -3.19 -10.37 -8.57
N PHE A 143 -3.98 -9.33 -8.36
CA PHE A 143 -3.49 -8.00 -7.99
C PHE A 143 -4.50 -7.30 -7.09
N GLU A 144 -4.02 -6.66 -6.01
CA GLU A 144 -4.85 -5.87 -5.11
C GLU A 144 -4.10 -4.63 -4.62
N VAL A 145 -4.81 -3.51 -4.56
CA VAL A 145 -4.27 -2.27 -3.99
C VAL A 145 -4.59 -2.23 -2.50
N LEU A 146 -3.57 -2.18 -1.66
CA LEU A 146 -3.69 -2.10 -0.21
C LEU A 146 -3.84 -0.66 0.28
N GLU A 147 -3.09 0.26 -0.33
CA GLU A 147 -3.08 1.67 0.05
C GLU A 147 -2.88 2.55 -1.20
N SER A 148 -3.75 3.55 -1.35
CA SER A 148 -3.65 4.53 -2.43
C SER A 148 -4.35 5.82 -2.01
N LYS A 149 -3.73 6.95 -2.33
CA LYS A 149 -4.32 8.29 -2.21
C LYS A 149 -4.42 8.96 -3.58
N GLU A 150 -4.57 8.16 -4.62
CA GLU A 150 -4.76 8.65 -5.97
C GLU A 150 -6.08 9.42 -6.10
N THR A 151 -6.14 10.33 -7.08
CA THR A 151 -7.29 11.21 -7.29
C THR A 151 -8.56 10.40 -7.57
N PRO A 152 -9.65 10.62 -6.78
CA PRO A 152 -10.94 9.95 -7.01
C PRO A 152 -11.48 10.17 -8.42
N GLY A 153 -11.99 9.11 -9.04
CA GLY A 153 -12.53 9.12 -10.42
C GLY A 153 -11.47 9.10 -11.52
N LEU A 154 -10.18 9.21 -11.18
CA LEU A 154 -9.05 9.14 -12.11
C LEU A 154 -8.09 8.02 -11.72
N GLY A 155 -7.09 8.31 -10.88
CA GLY A 155 -6.05 7.36 -10.48
C GLY A 155 -6.57 6.19 -9.65
N ASP A 156 -7.66 6.37 -8.91
CA ASP A 156 -8.31 5.30 -8.13
C ASP A 156 -8.95 4.20 -8.99
N LYS A 157 -9.07 4.40 -10.31
CA LYS A 157 -9.50 3.35 -11.25
C LYS A 157 -8.55 2.15 -11.27
N ILE A 158 -7.29 2.28 -10.87
CA ILE A 158 -6.36 1.14 -10.78
C ILE A 158 -6.88 0.00 -9.89
N PHE A 159 -7.78 0.27 -8.93
CA PHE A 159 -8.40 -0.76 -8.09
C PHE A 159 -9.93 -0.88 -8.27
N LYS A 160 -10.56 0.00 -9.06
CA LYS A 160 -12.01 -0.01 -9.30
C LYS A 160 -12.39 -0.50 -10.69
N ASP A 161 -11.52 -0.33 -11.68
CA ASP A 161 -11.79 -0.71 -13.06
C ASP A 161 -11.54 -2.20 -13.25
N VAL A 162 -12.61 -2.95 -13.53
CA VAL A 162 -12.59 -4.40 -13.71
C VAL A 162 -11.73 -4.79 -14.92
N ASP A 163 -11.81 -4.04 -16.03
CA ASP A 163 -11.00 -4.31 -17.22
C ASP A 163 -9.50 -4.22 -16.90
N PHE A 164 -9.10 -3.23 -16.08
CA PHE A 164 -7.71 -3.10 -15.63
C PHE A 164 -7.30 -4.26 -14.74
N GLN A 165 -8.16 -4.69 -13.83
CA GLN A 165 -7.88 -5.81 -12.94
C GLN A 165 -7.71 -7.15 -13.70
N THR A 166 -8.43 -7.35 -14.80
CA THR A 166 -8.31 -8.56 -15.61
C THR A 166 -6.94 -8.73 -16.28
N ASN A 167 -6.14 -7.66 -16.41
CA ASN A 167 -4.77 -7.79 -16.91
C ASN A 167 -3.90 -8.71 -16.04
N PHE A 168 -4.23 -8.83 -14.75
CA PHE A 168 -3.40 -9.50 -13.76
C PHE A 168 -3.83 -10.93 -13.42
N THR A 169 -4.79 -11.49 -14.15
CA THR A 169 -5.26 -12.86 -13.89
C THR A 169 -4.31 -13.94 -14.45
N SER A 170 -3.51 -13.60 -15.48
CA SER A 170 -2.48 -14.46 -16.07
C SER A 170 -1.48 -13.60 -16.84
N LEU A 171 -0.77 -12.71 -16.14
CA LEU A 171 0.16 -11.76 -16.74
C LEU A 171 1.57 -12.36 -16.74
N ALA A 172 2.14 -12.61 -17.90
CA ALA A 172 3.52 -13.08 -18.03
C ALA A 172 4.50 -11.97 -17.56
N ILE A 173 5.51 -12.37 -16.78
CA ILE A 173 6.53 -11.43 -16.31
C ILE A 173 7.72 -11.33 -17.24
N GLU A 174 7.89 -12.29 -18.14
CA GLU A 174 9.02 -12.36 -19.07
C GLU A 174 8.62 -11.92 -20.49
N PRO A 175 9.52 -11.23 -21.21
CA PRO A 175 10.83 -10.74 -20.78
C PRO A 175 10.75 -9.53 -19.82
N GLU A 176 9.66 -8.78 -19.81
CA GLU A 176 9.36 -7.61 -18.99
C GLU A 176 7.89 -7.24 -19.17
N ILE A 177 7.22 -6.76 -18.14
CA ILE A 177 5.84 -6.30 -18.24
C ILE A 177 5.81 -4.92 -18.91
N VAL A 178 5.00 -4.77 -19.95
CA VAL A 178 4.95 -3.55 -20.79
C VAL A 178 3.58 -2.88 -20.70
N PRO A 179 3.50 -1.58 -20.41
CA PRO A 179 2.23 -0.85 -20.45
C PRO A 179 1.88 -0.45 -21.88
N VAL A 180 0.68 -0.83 -22.34
CA VAL A 180 0.13 -0.47 -23.66
C VAL A 180 -1.14 0.35 -23.51
N LYS A 181 -1.61 0.99 -24.58
CA LYS A 181 -2.91 1.69 -24.56
C LYS A 181 -4.04 0.68 -24.59
N LYS A 182 -5.22 1.11 -24.11
CA LYS A 182 -6.43 0.29 -24.17
C LYS A 182 -6.74 -0.12 -25.61
N GLY A 183 -6.94 -1.41 -25.84
CA GLY A 183 -7.18 -2.02 -27.16
C GLY A 183 -5.93 -2.35 -27.98
N GLU A 184 -4.71 -2.10 -27.44
CA GLU A 184 -3.45 -2.41 -28.12
C GLU A 184 -2.75 -3.68 -27.60
N LYS A 185 -3.32 -4.35 -26.57
CA LYS A 185 -2.76 -5.57 -25.99
C LYS A 185 -2.70 -6.69 -27.02
N SER A 186 -1.49 -7.21 -27.24
CA SER A 186 -1.21 -8.27 -28.21
C SER A 186 -0.40 -9.42 -27.63
N ARG A 187 0.22 -9.25 -26.45
CA ARG A 187 1.08 -10.23 -25.79
C ARG A 187 0.66 -10.47 -24.35
N ALA A 188 1.05 -11.62 -23.82
CA ALA A 188 0.73 -12.03 -22.45
C ALA A 188 1.41 -11.15 -21.36
N ASN A 189 2.51 -10.45 -21.70
CA ASN A 189 3.25 -9.58 -20.78
C ASN A 189 2.83 -8.10 -20.90
N GLU A 190 1.73 -7.79 -21.58
CA GLU A 190 1.24 -6.43 -21.76
C GLU A 190 0.09 -6.12 -20.81
N VAL A 191 0.09 -4.89 -20.27
CA VAL A 191 -0.95 -4.34 -19.39
C VAL A 191 -1.59 -3.14 -20.06
N GLU A 192 -2.88 -3.20 -20.29
CA GLU A 192 -3.63 -2.07 -20.83
C GLU A 192 -3.77 -0.96 -19.80
N THR A 193 -3.32 0.24 -20.14
CA THR A 193 -3.43 1.41 -19.27
C THR A 193 -4.81 2.03 -19.31
N ILE A 194 -5.23 2.63 -18.20
CA ILE A 194 -6.52 3.29 -18.06
C ILE A 194 -6.45 4.71 -18.68
N ALA A 195 -7.36 5.03 -19.59
CA ALA A 195 -7.48 6.38 -20.11
C ALA A 195 -7.82 7.38 -18.98
N GLY A 196 -7.01 8.43 -18.87
CA GLY A 196 -7.11 9.42 -17.78
C GLY A 196 -6.40 9.02 -16.47
N ALA A 197 -5.90 7.78 -16.36
CA ALA A 197 -5.09 7.30 -15.23
C ALA A 197 -3.79 6.64 -15.69
N THR A 198 -3.23 7.08 -16.81
CA THR A 198 -2.06 6.46 -17.44
C THR A 198 -0.84 6.48 -16.54
N ILE A 199 -0.63 7.53 -15.74
CA ILE A 199 0.53 7.64 -14.84
C ILE A 199 0.42 6.60 -13.73
N SER A 200 -0.73 6.49 -13.09
CA SER A 200 -0.99 5.50 -12.03
C SER A 200 -0.94 4.06 -12.59
N SER A 201 -1.49 3.80 -13.79
CA SER A 201 -1.38 2.50 -14.47
C SER A 201 0.07 2.12 -14.77
N LYS A 202 0.88 3.07 -15.28
CA LYS A 202 2.31 2.85 -15.51
C LYS A 202 3.10 2.69 -14.20
N ALA A 203 2.68 3.33 -13.12
CA ALA A 203 3.27 3.13 -11.81
C ALA A 203 3.08 1.68 -11.32
N VAL A 204 1.89 1.10 -11.53
CA VAL A 204 1.64 -0.32 -11.23
C VAL A 204 2.58 -1.22 -12.03
N VAL A 205 2.75 -1.00 -13.33
CA VAL A 205 3.68 -1.79 -14.16
C VAL A 205 5.13 -1.66 -13.67
N ARG A 206 5.58 -0.44 -13.35
CA ARG A 206 6.93 -0.23 -12.78
C ARG A 206 7.10 -0.96 -11.45
N LEU A 207 6.09 -0.92 -10.59
CA LEU A 207 6.06 -1.62 -9.31
C LEU A 207 6.27 -3.12 -9.52
N LEU A 208 5.49 -3.74 -10.41
CA LEU A 208 5.57 -5.16 -10.69
C LEU A 208 6.96 -5.56 -11.20
N ASN A 209 7.50 -4.84 -12.19
CA ASN A 209 8.83 -5.11 -12.74
C ASN A 209 9.93 -4.97 -11.69
N LYS A 210 9.94 -3.87 -10.91
CA LYS A 210 10.92 -3.66 -9.83
C LYS A 210 10.85 -4.74 -8.76
N THR A 211 9.63 -5.08 -8.35
CA THR A 211 9.41 -6.08 -7.30
C THR A 211 9.83 -7.46 -7.79
N MET A 212 9.46 -7.84 -9.01
CA MET A 212 9.87 -9.13 -9.59
C MET A 212 11.39 -9.23 -9.80
N ALA A 213 12.06 -8.14 -10.14
CA ALA A 213 13.53 -8.12 -10.23
C ALA A 213 14.23 -8.49 -8.90
N ILE A 214 13.58 -8.23 -7.76
CA ILE A 214 14.11 -8.61 -6.43
C ILE A 214 13.77 -10.06 -6.11
N TRP A 215 12.52 -10.48 -6.38
CA TRP A 215 11.97 -11.72 -5.83
C TRP A 215 12.08 -12.94 -6.73
N GLN A 216 12.10 -12.77 -8.06
CA GLN A 216 11.98 -13.88 -9.01
C GLN A 216 13.02 -14.98 -8.74
N GLN A 217 14.31 -14.62 -8.71
CA GLN A 217 15.39 -15.60 -8.52
C GLN A 217 15.31 -16.28 -7.13
N THR A 218 15.04 -15.51 -6.10
CA THR A 218 14.98 -16.03 -4.73
C THR A 218 13.78 -16.97 -4.52
N ILE A 219 12.65 -16.69 -5.17
CA ILE A 219 11.47 -17.56 -5.18
C ILE A 219 11.75 -18.83 -5.95
N ASP A 220 12.38 -18.75 -7.14
CA ASP A 220 12.76 -19.91 -7.93
C ASP A 220 13.69 -20.85 -7.15
N ASP A 221 14.64 -20.28 -6.42
CA ASP A 221 15.58 -21.05 -5.60
C ASP A 221 14.85 -21.69 -4.39
N TYR A 222 13.94 -20.96 -3.74
CA TYR A 222 13.14 -21.49 -2.63
C TYR A 222 12.25 -22.67 -3.06
N ILE A 223 11.59 -22.59 -4.21
CA ILE A 223 10.78 -23.69 -4.74
C ILE A 223 11.63 -24.94 -4.99
N LYS A 224 12.83 -24.78 -5.57
CA LYS A 224 13.75 -25.88 -5.87
C LYS A 224 14.34 -26.49 -4.60
N GLU A 225 14.86 -25.67 -3.68
CA GLU A 225 15.51 -26.14 -2.44
C GLU A 225 14.52 -26.95 -1.57
N ASN A 226 13.24 -26.56 -1.53
CA ASN A 226 12.22 -27.22 -0.70
C ASN A 226 11.42 -28.29 -1.44
N ASN A 227 11.71 -28.57 -2.71
CA ASN A 227 10.98 -29.54 -3.54
C ASN A 227 9.46 -29.35 -3.46
N LEU A 228 8.99 -28.09 -3.48
CA LEU A 228 7.57 -27.79 -3.28
C LEU A 228 6.74 -28.29 -4.47
N LYS A 229 5.68 -29.04 -4.16
CA LYS A 229 4.67 -29.37 -5.14
C LYS A 229 3.80 -28.15 -5.40
N VAL A 230 3.82 -27.68 -6.65
CA VAL A 230 2.96 -26.59 -7.08
C VAL A 230 1.62 -27.14 -7.51
N ALA A 231 0.53 -26.57 -7.01
CA ALA A 231 -0.82 -26.97 -7.40
C ALA A 231 -1.02 -26.71 -8.91
N SER A 232 -1.48 -27.74 -9.65
CA SER A 232 -1.90 -27.56 -11.03
C SER A 232 -3.29 -26.92 -11.03
N ASN A 233 -3.36 -25.61 -11.23
CA ASN A 233 -4.63 -24.93 -11.50
C ASN A 233 -4.99 -25.14 -12.99
N ASP A 234 -5.31 -26.38 -13.37
CA ASP A 234 -5.91 -26.70 -14.65
C ASP A 234 -7.43 -26.91 -14.42
N GLU A 235 -8.18 -25.78 -14.36
CA GLU A 235 -9.62 -25.74 -14.63
C GLU A 235 -9.99 -24.44 -15.33
#